data_2f47b36b369f924f981a25bf9677714f
#
_entry.id   2f47b36b369f924f981a25bf9677714f
#
_cell.length_a   1.000
_cell.length_b   1.000
_cell.length_c   1.000
_cell.angle_alpha   90.00
_cell.angle_beta   90.00
_cell.angle_gamma   90.00
#
_symmetry.space_group_name_H-M   'P 1'
#
loop_
_entity.id
_entity.type
_entity.pdbx_description
1 polymer ?
#
loop_
_entity_poly.entity_id
_entity_poly.type
_entity_poly.pdbx_seq_one_letter_code
_entity_poly.pdbx_strand_id
1 'polypeptide(L)'
;RGRGAPLNMVITSTGAVKAVSKALPELKDKLTGNAIRVPTPNVSLAILSLKLNKTVTNDEVNNYLRTIAFHSKYREIIGYVNSTEIVSTDFYSSPFATIVDSQATISNGNRLTLYCWYDNEYGYSKQVISLAKKVTKINLPRLPKPVT
;
A
#
# COMPACT_ATOMS: atom_id res chain seq x y z
N ARG A 1 15.81 -24.26 5.29
CA ARG A 1 15.88 -22.88 4.79
C ARG A 1 17.19 -22.15 5.17
N GLY A 2 18.24 -22.86 5.49
CA GLY A 2 19.56 -22.32 5.88
C GLY A 2 20.50 -21.96 4.73
N ARG A 3 19.98 -21.74 3.53
CA ARG A 3 20.77 -21.33 2.36
C ARG A 3 20.93 -19.80 2.33
N GLY A 4 21.99 -19.30 1.64
CA GLY A 4 22.33 -17.88 1.59
C GLY A 4 21.19 -17.01 1.08
N ALA A 5 20.72 -16.08 1.92
CA ALA A 5 19.61 -15.18 1.62
C ALA A 5 19.82 -14.30 0.36
N PRO A 6 21.05 -13.77 0.09
CA PRO A 6 21.25 -12.86 -1.05
C PRO A 6 20.94 -13.46 -2.44
N LEU A 7 20.89 -14.77 -2.53
CA LEU A 7 20.69 -15.49 -3.82
C LEU A 7 19.39 -16.28 -3.86
N ASN A 8 18.51 -16.14 -2.86
CA ASN A 8 17.32 -16.99 -2.76
C ASN A 8 16.06 -16.19 -2.44
N MET A 9 14.94 -16.63 -3.01
CA MET A 9 13.60 -16.23 -2.59
C MET A 9 12.99 -17.32 -1.71
N VAL A 10 12.17 -16.92 -0.73
CA VAL A 10 11.52 -17.85 0.19
C VAL A 10 10.05 -17.50 0.35
N ILE A 11 9.17 -18.48 0.16
CA ILE A 11 7.73 -18.34 0.45
C ILE A 11 7.51 -18.62 1.95
N THR A 12 6.81 -17.69 2.62
CA THR A 12 6.48 -17.79 4.05
C THR A 12 5.01 -17.44 4.27
N SER A 13 4.46 -17.87 5.41
CA SER A 13 3.18 -17.34 5.88
C SER A 13 3.29 -15.85 6.20
N THR A 14 2.16 -15.16 6.21
CA THR A 14 2.05 -13.76 6.62
C THR A 14 0.93 -13.58 7.65
N GLY A 15 1.16 -12.69 8.62
CA GLY A 15 0.13 -12.24 9.55
C GLY A 15 -0.82 -11.18 8.99
N ALA A 16 -0.55 -10.66 7.78
CA ALA A 16 -1.29 -9.55 7.19
C ALA A 16 -2.79 -9.84 7.05
N VAL A 17 -3.16 -11.03 6.58
CA VAL A 17 -4.57 -11.45 6.45
C VAL A 17 -5.32 -11.37 7.78
N LYS A 18 -4.70 -11.89 8.86
CA LYS A 18 -5.29 -11.83 10.20
C LYS A 18 -5.40 -10.39 10.71
N ALA A 19 -4.41 -9.55 10.43
CA ALA A 19 -4.41 -8.14 10.85
C ALA A 19 -5.52 -7.35 10.13
N VAL A 20 -5.67 -7.53 8.82
CA VAL A 20 -6.74 -6.89 8.05
C VAL A 20 -8.12 -7.35 8.53
N SER A 21 -8.34 -8.64 8.78
CA SER A 21 -9.61 -9.16 9.28
C SER A 21 -9.98 -8.64 10.68
N LYS A 22 -8.99 -8.23 11.50
CA LYS A 22 -9.26 -7.55 12.77
C LYS A 22 -9.72 -6.11 12.59
N ALA A 23 -9.15 -5.40 11.61
CA ALA A 23 -9.47 -4.01 11.32
C ALA A 23 -10.77 -3.88 10.49
N LEU A 24 -11.02 -4.83 9.60
CA LEU A 24 -12.16 -4.90 8.69
C LEU A 24 -12.84 -6.27 8.85
N PRO A 25 -13.71 -6.46 9.85
CA PRO A 25 -14.34 -7.76 10.14
C PRO A 25 -15.16 -8.34 8.98
N GLU A 26 -15.67 -7.48 8.10
CA GLU A 26 -16.41 -7.88 6.89
C GLU A 26 -15.56 -8.61 5.85
N LEU A 27 -14.23 -8.54 5.98
CA LEU A 27 -13.28 -9.27 5.14
C LEU A 27 -12.81 -10.59 5.75
N LYS A 28 -13.31 -10.92 6.94
CA LYS A 28 -12.99 -12.21 7.57
C LYS A 28 -13.38 -13.35 6.62
N ASP A 29 -12.49 -14.34 6.51
CA ASP A 29 -12.63 -15.54 5.67
C ASP A 29 -12.74 -15.25 4.14
N LYS A 30 -12.58 -13.98 3.73
CA LYS A 30 -12.54 -13.59 2.30
C LYS A 30 -11.13 -13.33 1.79
N LEU A 31 -10.12 -13.35 2.66
CA LEU A 31 -8.74 -13.04 2.34
C LEU A 31 -7.85 -14.27 2.47
N THR A 32 -6.98 -14.45 1.51
CA THR A 32 -5.86 -15.41 1.58
C THR A 32 -4.57 -14.69 1.22
N GLY A 33 -3.45 -15.19 1.69
CA GLY A 33 -2.16 -14.60 1.32
C GLY A 33 -0.98 -15.31 1.96
N ASN A 34 0.15 -15.11 1.34
CA ASN A 34 1.47 -15.49 1.81
C ASN A 34 2.46 -14.37 1.51
N ALA A 35 3.70 -14.51 1.94
CA ALA A 35 4.76 -13.58 1.64
C ALA A 35 5.89 -14.27 0.87
N ILE A 36 6.46 -13.55 -0.09
CA ILE A 36 7.69 -13.93 -0.77
C ILE A 36 8.79 -13.04 -0.22
N ARG A 37 9.78 -13.65 0.42
CA ARG A 37 10.96 -12.95 0.93
C ARG A 37 11.99 -12.86 -0.19
N VAL A 38 12.42 -11.65 -0.49
CA VAL A 38 13.39 -11.32 -1.54
C VAL A 38 14.62 -10.63 -0.93
N PRO A 39 15.79 -10.72 -1.54
CA PRO A 39 17.03 -10.15 -1.01
C PRO A 39 17.16 -8.65 -1.29
N THR A 40 16.17 -7.86 -0.87
CA THR A 40 16.19 -6.40 -0.92
C THR A 40 16.33 -5.83 0.50
N PRO A 41 17.10 -4.76 0.70
CA PRO A 41 17.35 -4.22 2.04
C PRO A 41 16.08 -3.72 2.75
N ASN A 42 15.22 -3.03 2.04
CA ASN A 42 13.99 -2.44 2.55
C ASN A 42 12.95 -2.30 1.44
N VAL A 43 11.76 -1.82 1.79
CA VAL A 43 10.56 -1.67 0.97
C VAL A 43 9.91 -3.00 0.64
N SER A 44 8.63 -3.04 0.70
CA SER A 44 7.80 -4.19 0.36
C SER A 44 6.83 -3.83 -0.76
N LEU A 45 6.42 -4.85 -1.50
CA LEU A 45 5.40 -4.75 -2.53
C LEU A 45 4.23 -5.67 -2.15
N ALA A 46 3.04 -5.10 -1.98
CA ALA A 46 1.80 -5.85 -1.88
C ALA A 46 1.18 -5.99 -3.26
N ILE A 47 0.92 -7.23 -3.68
CA ILE A 47 0.16 -7.53 -4.90
C ILE A 47 -1.25 -7.93 -4.46
N LEU A 48 -2.23 -7.10 -4.79
CA LEU A 48 -3.63 -7.30 -4.40
C LEU A 48 -4.42 -7.83 -5.59
N SER A 49 -4.77 -9.10 -5.55
CA SER A 49 -5.68 -9.71 -6.53
C SER A 49 -7.11 -9.63 -6.01
N LEU A 50 -7.94 -8.83 -6.67
CA LEU A 50 -9.28 -8.48 -6.21
C LEU A 50 -10.33 -8.97 -7.20
N LYS A 51 -11.47 -9.43 -6.69
CA LYS A 51 -12.69 -9.67 -7.45
C LYS A 51 -13.70 -8.59 -7.06
N LEU A 52 -14.07 -7.74 -8.02
CA LEU A 52 -15.00 -6.64 -7.82
C LEU A 52 -16.44 -7.07 -8.15
N ASN A 53 -17.41 -6.29 -7.67
CA ASN A 53 -18.82 -6.49 -7.97
C ASN A 53 -19.24 -5.94 -9.35
N LYS A 54 -18.34 -5.19 -10.01
CA LYS A 54 -18.56 -4.60 -11.33
C LYS A 54 -17.32 -4.72 -12.20
N THR A 55 -17.50 -4.66 -13.50
CA THR A 55 -16.43 -4.51 -14.48
C THR A 55 -15.82 -3.11 -14.37
N VAL A 56 -14.49 -3.02 -14.48
CA VAL A 56 -13.74 -1.78 -14.44
C VAL A 56 -12.61 -1.80 -15.46
N THR A 57 -12.21 -0.63 -15.93
CA THR A 57 -11.01 -0.43 -16.75
C THR A 57 -9.83 0.05 -15.89
N ASN A 58 -8.60 -0.08 -16.41
CA ASN A 58 -7.40 0.46 -15.75
C ASN A 58 -7.54 1.96 -15.50
N ASP A 59 -8.04 2.71 -16.48
CA ASP A 59 -8.17 4.17 -16.39
C ASP A 59 -9.17 4.58 -15.32
N GLU A 60 -10.32 3.91 -15.23
CA GLU A 60 -11.31 4.18 -14.18
C GLU A 60 -10.72 3.97 -12.78
N VAL A 61 -10.01 2.84 -12.59
CA VAL A 61 -9.38 2.52 -11.32
C VAL A 61 -8.27 3.50 -10.98
N ASN A 62 -7.40 3.78 -11.94
CA ASN A 62 -6.26 4.67 -11.75
C ASN A 62 -6.71 6.11 -11.47
N ASN A 63 -7.71 6.62 -12.17
CA ASN A 63 -8.29 7.95 -11.92
C ASN A 63 -8.95 8.03 -10.54
N TYR A 64 -9.68 7.00 -10.14
CA TYR A 64 -10.26 6.92 -8.80
C TYR A 64 -9.19 6.93 -7.71
N LEU A 65 -8.17 6.06 -7.81
CA LEU A 65 -7.10 5.97 -6.81
C LEU A 65 -6.24 7.24 -6.78
N ARG A 66 -5.99 7.87 -7.94
CA ARG A 66 -5.32 9.16 -8.03
C ARG A 66 -6.11 10.23 -7.28
N THR A 67 -7.41 10.31 -7.50
CA THR A 67 -8.28 11.27 -6.81
C THR A 67 -8.26 11.04 -5.29
N ILE A 68 -8.32 9.79 -4.84
CA ILE A 68 -8.21 9.45 -3.42
C ILE A 68 -6.85 9.87 -2.84
N ALA A 69 -5.76 9.62 -3.55
CA ALA A 69 -4.41 9.93 -3.09
C ALA A 69 -4.17 11.45 -2.97
N PHE A 70 -4.72 12.26 -3.87
CA PHE A 70 -4.43 13.69 -3.88
C PHE A 70 -5.50 14.56 -3.23
N HIS A 71 -6.77 14.17 -3.30
CA HIS A 71 -7.90 15.05 -2.98
C HIS A 71 -8.81 14.53 -1.86
N SER A 72 -8.47 13.40 -1.21
CA SER A 72 -9.30 12.87 -0.13
C SER A 72 -8.65 13.04 1.24
N LYS A 73 -9.39 12.66 2.28
CA LYS A 73 -8.86 12.53 3.65
C LYS A 73 -7.70 11.52 3.78
N TYR A 74 -7.48 10.70 2.78
CA TYR A 74 -6.42 9.68 2.76
C TYR A 74 -5.12 10.16 2.09
N ARG A 75 -5.04 11.42 1.62
CA ARG A 75 -3.89 11.98 0.91
C ARG A 75 -2.55 11.94 1.67
N GLU A 76 -2.58 11.73 2.98
CA GLU A 76 -1.38 11.57 3.80
C GLU A 76 -1.06 10.10 4.12
N ILE A 77 -1.93 9.20 3.68
CA ILE A 77 -1.85 7.76 3.96
C ILE A 77 -1.56 7.00 2.67
N ILE A 78 -2.19 7.43 1.56
CA ILE A 78 -2.08 6.78 0.25
C ILE A 78 -1.29 7.69 -0.69
N GLY A 79 -0.17 7.20 -1.19
CA GLY A 79 0.59 7.79 -2.28
C GLY A 79 0.15 7.20 -3.63
N TYR A 80 0.54 7.88 -4.71
CA TYR A 80 0.25 7.46 -6.08
C TYR A 80 1.42 7.81 -6.98
N VAL A 81 1.86 6.86 -7.78
CA VAL A 81 2.95 7.05 -8.73
C VAL A 81 2.50 6.61 -10.12
N ASN A 82 2.97 7.35 -11.12
CA ASN A 82 2.69 7.10 -12.53
C ASN A 82 3.99 7.25 -13.33
N SER A 83 4.89 6.30 -13.16
CA SER A 83 6.17 6.25 -13.87
C SER A 83 6.53 4.80 -14.16
N THR A 84 7.13 4.55 -15.30
CA THR A 84 7.64 3.23 -15.70
C THR A 84 9.04 2.93 -15.20
N GLU A 85 9.71 3.91 -14.57
CA GLU A 85 11.12 3.81 -14.18
C GLU A 85 11.32 3.53 -12.69
N ILE A 86 10.24 3.46 -11.91
CA ILE A 86 10.31 3.28 -10.47
C ILE A 86 10.84 1.90 -10.07
N VAL A 87 11.61 1.90 -9.00
CA VAL A 87 12.13 0.70 -8.35
C VAL A 87 11.96 0.83 -6.83
N SER A 88 12.15 -0.26 -6.09
CA SER A 88 11.94 -0.29 -4.63
C SER A 88 12.72 0.78 -3.86
N THR A 89 13.91 1.13 -4.31
CA THR A 89 14.75 2.14 -3.63
C THR A 89 14.18 3.55 -3.68
N ASP A 90 13.31 3.87 -4.63
CA ASP A 90 12.65 5.18 -4.73
C ASP A 90 11.66 5.42 -3.59
N PHE A 91 11.27 4.36 -2.90
CA PHE A 91 10.30 4.44 -1.80
C PHE A 91 10.93 4.35 -0.41
N TYR A 92 12.26 4.40 -0.31
CA TYR A 92 12.93 4.46 0.99
C TYR A 92 12.51 5.73 1.73
N SER A 93 12.21 5.56 3.02
CA SER A 93 11.73 6.64 3.90
C SER A 93 10.43 7.32 3.42
N SER A 94 9.65 6.62 2.61
CA SER A 94 8.32 7.12 2.21
C SER A 94 7.36 7.18 3.41
N PRO A 95 6.69 8.33 3.62
CA PRO A 95 5.77 8.50 4.74
C PRO A 95 4.39 7.86 4.53
N PHE A 96 4.11 7.38 3.34
CA PHE A 96 2.82 6.77 3.01
C PHE A 96 2.71 5.35 3.57
N ALA A 97 1.51 4.98 4.01
CA ALA A 97 1.24 3.60 4.40
C ALA A 97 1.22 2.66 3.18
N THR A 98 0.88 3.21 2.02
CA THR A 98 0.89 2.50 0.73
C THR A 98 1.02 3.51 -0.41
N ILE A 99 1.66 3.09 -1.50
CA ILE A 99 1.82 3.88 -2.74
C ILE A 99 1.34 3.03 -3.89
N VAL A 100 0.28 3.47 -4.56
CA VAL A 100 -0.27 2.76 -5.72
C VAL A 100 0.62 2.98 -6.93
N ASP A 101 1.03 1.88 -7.56
CA ASP A 101 1.74 1.88 -8.84
C ASP A 101 0.72 1.78 -9.97
N SER A 102 0.43 2.91 -10.60
CA SER A 102 -0.62 2.97 -11.62
C SER A 102 -0.23 2.31 -12.94
N GLN A 103 1.06 2.29 -13.27
CA GLN A 103 1.54 1.65 -14.49
C GLN A 103 1.44 0.12 -14.41
N ALA A 104 1.46 -0.43 -13.21
CA ALA A 104 1.33 -1.86 -12.97
C ALA A 104 -0.13 -2.33 -12.75
N THR A 105 -1.12 -1.43 -12.77
CA THR A 105 -2.54 -1.79 -12.62
C THR A 105 -3.01 -2.68 -13.76
N ILE A 106 -3.64 -3.80 -13.43
CA ILE A 106 -4.19 -4.75 -14.42
C ILE A 106 -5.68 -4.96 -14.10
N SER A 107 -6.54 -4.71 -15.08
CA SER A 107 -7.96 -5.06 -15.00
C SER A 107 -8.37 -5.99 -16.15
N ASN A 108 -9.22 -6.96 -15.83
CA ASN A 108 -9.86 -7.84 -16.81
C ASN A 108 -11.27 -8.18 -16.32
N GLY A 109 -12.25 -7.52 -16.90
CA GLY A 109 -13.65 -7.61 -16.46
C GLY A 109 -13.80 -7.11 -15.02
N ASN A 110 -14.22 -7.98 -14.13
CA ASN A 110 -14.35 -7.68 -12.70
C ASN A 110 -13.14 -8.12 -11.85
N ARG A 111 -12.05 -8.54 -12.49
CA ARG A 111 -10.81 -8.88 -11.81
C ARG A 111 -9.86 -7.69 -11.89
N LEU A 112 -9.27 -7.34 -10.76
CA LEU A 112 -8.34 -6.23 -10.63
C LEU A 112 -7.10 -6.69 -9.88
N THR A 113 -5.93 -6.39 -10.42
CA THR A 113 -4.66 -6.55 -9.71
C THR A 113 -4.03 -5.18 -9.50
N LEU A 114 -3.72 -4.86 -8.26
CA LEU A 114 -3.02 -3.64 -7.86
C LEU A 114 -1.66 -3.98 -7.29
N TYR A 115 -0.69 -3.15 -7.57
CA TYR A 115 0.65 -3.18 -7.01
C TYR A 115 0.82 -1.97 -6.10
N CYS A 116 1.19 -2.26 -4.85
CA CYS A 116 1.24 -1.24 -3.81
C CYS A 116 2.57 -1.32 -3.06
N TRP A 117 3.39 -0.30 -3.22
CA TRP A 117 4.67 -0.17 -2.53
C TRP A 117 4.49 0.39 -1.13
N TYR A 118 5.34 0.01 -0.20
CA TYR A 118 5.38 0.59 1.15
C TYR A 118 6.73 0.35 1.84
N ASP A 119 7.17 1.36 2.58
CA ASP A 119 8.30 1.23 3.50
C ASP A 119 7.76 0.70 4.85
N ASN A 120 8.13 -0.51 5.20
CA ASN A 120 7.64 -1.20 6.40
C ASN A 120 7.93 -0.43 7.69
N GLU A 121 9.09 0.22 7.76
CA GLU A 121 9.60 0.84 8.96
C GLU A 121 9.16 2.31 9.04
N TYR A 122 9.46 3.08 8.02
CA TYR A 122 9.17 4.51 8.02
C TYR A 122 7.67 4.80 7.89
N GLY A 123 7.01 4.18 6.93
CA GLY A 123 5.56 4.35 6.71
C GLY A 123 4.75 3.98 7.94
N TYR A 124 5.04 2.84 8.57
CA TYR A 124 4.36 2.42 9.80
C TYR A 124 4.62 3.40 10.96
N SER A 125 5.87 3.79 11.20
CA SER A 125 6.24 4.73 12.27
C SER A 125 5.54 6.08 12.08
N LYS A 126 5.43 6.55 10.85
CA LYS A 126 4.70 7.78 10.50
C LYS A 126 3.20 7.68 10.86
N GLN A 127 2.57 6.53 10.57
CA GLN A 127 1.16 6.32 10.92
C GLN A 127 0.94 6.27 12.44
N VAL A 128 1.85 5.62 13.18
CA VAL A 128 1.80 5.60 14.65
C VAL A 128 1.88 7.01 15.24
N ILE A 129 2.84 7.82 14.76
CA ILE A 129 2.97 9.22 15.20
C ILE A 129 1.73 10.05 14.84
N SER A 130 1.17 9.83 13.66
CA SER A 130 -0.04 10.52 13.20
C SER A 130 -1.25 10.15 14.07
N LEU A 131 -1.36 8.88 14.46
CA LEU A 131 -2.40 8.43 15.39
C LEU A 131 -2.21 9.02 16.79
N ALA A 132 -0.98 9.02 17.31
CA ALA A 132 -0.66 9.60 18.60
C ALA A 132 -1.04 11.09 18.66
N LYS A 133 -0.68 11.87 17.63
CA LYS A 133 -1.10 13.28 17.50
C LYS A 133 -2.61 13.44 17.50
N LYS A 134 -3.33 12.57 16.82
CA LYS A 134 -4.79 12.61 16.77
C LYS A 134 -5.41 12.31 18.14
N VAL A 135 -4.90 11.31 18.85
CA VAL A 135 -5.37 10.94 20.21
C VAL A 135 -5.12 12.06 21.21
N THR A 136 -3.93 12.67 21.16
CA THR A 136 -3.55 13.78 22.06
C THR A 136 -4.12 15.13 21.64
N LYS A 137 -4.88 15.21 20.53
CA LYS A 137 -5.44 16.43 19.96
C LYS A 137 -4.38 17.49 19.61
N ILE A 138 -3.14 17.08 19.40
CA ILE A 138 -2.07 17.98 18.97
C ILE A 138 -2.25 18.26 17.48
N ASN A 139 -2.67 19.49 17.16
CA ASN A 139 -2.75 19.95 15.78
C ASN A 139 -1.51 20.79 15.46
N LEU A 140 -0.58 20.20 14.70
CA LEU A 140 0.52 20.98 14.13
C LEU A 140 0.02 21.72 12.89
N PRO A 141 0.44 22.99 12.67
CA PRO A 141 0.10 23.71 11.45
C PRO A 141 0.63 22.94 10.25
N ARG A 142 -0.21 22.75 9.24
CA ARG A 142 0.16 22.14 7.96
C ARG A 142 0.48 23.22 6.95
N LEU A 143 1.62 23.13 6.34
CA LEU A 143 2.05 24.02 5.28
C LEU A 143 2.35 23.20 4.01
N PRO A 144 1.86 23.59 2.85
CA PRO A 144 0.86 24.64 2.64
C PRO A 144 -0.51 24.24 3.21
N LYS A 145 -1.32 25.24 3.60
CA LYS A 145 -2.70 24.99 4.05
C LYS A 145 -3.48 24.32 2.92
N PRO A 146 -4.33 23.30 3.22
CA PRO A 146 -5.21 22.74 2.21
C PRO A 146 -6.06 23.86 1.59
N VAL A 147 -6.17 23.87 0.28
CA VAL A 147 -7.16 24.67 -0.42
C VAL A 147 -8.52 24.08 -0.05
N THR A 148 -9.37 24.90 0.58
CA THR A 148 -10.73 24.54 0.98
C THR A 148 -11.62 24.34 -0.24
#